data_5cb1b08c370138e4fd0392a36b062c6c
#
_entry.id   5cb1b08c370138e4fd0392a36b062c6c
#
_cell.length_a   1.000
_cell.length_b   1.000
_cell.length_c   1.000
_cell.angle_alpha   90.00
_cell.angle_beta   90.00
_cell.angle_gamma   90.00
#
_symmetry.space_group_name_H-M   'P 1'
#
loop_
_entity.id
_entity.type
_entity.pdbx_description
1 polymer ?
#
loop_
_entity_poly.entity_id
_entity_poly.type
_entity_poly.pdbx_seq_one_letter_code
_entity_poly.pdbx_strand_id
1 'polypeptide(L)'
;MKDSIRRENHVDDLVHKTDSPFIVSITSHPLPSKFKMHTLDLYDGMRDPHDHIAMLNMNMHIQGIPDEIMCKVFPTTLKGPARVWFGKLPPNTITLFQKLSKLFINNFIGGQRHKRSSSNLLNIEQGENESLRTFINRFNREALLVDNMDDKILLAAFYNGVTSDLFIHKLYDQEPQMMAELIHSA
;
A
#
# COMPACT_ATOMS: atom_id res chain seq x y z
N MET A 1 -14.83 -14.76 46.77
CA MET A 1 -15.30 -15.86 45.93
C MET A 1 -16.05 -15.39 44.66
N LYS A 2 -16.76 -14.26 44.66
CA LYS A 2 -17.46 -13.73 43.46
C LYS A 2 -16.56 -13.04 42.44
N ASP A 3 -15.41 -12.49 42.85
CA ASP A 3 -14.49 -11.75 41.96
C ASP A 3 -13.55 -12.64 41.13
N SER A 4 -13.27 -13.87 41.62
CA SER A 4 -12.46 -14.83 40.87
C SER A 4 -13.23 -15.41 39.66
N ILE A 5 -14.51 -15.68 39.83
CA ILE A 5 -15.40 -16.21 38.78
C ILE A 5 -15.59 -15.17 37.66
N ARG A 6 -15.59 -13.86 38.01
CA ARG A 6 -15.75 -12.78 37.02
C ARG A 6 -14.50 -12.58 36.18
N ARG A 7 -13.30 -12.85 36.73
CA ARG A 7 -12.03 -12.80 35.99
C ARG A 7 -11.82 -13.99 35.08
N GLU A 8 -12.21 -15.19 35.50
CA GLU A 8 -12.16 -16.40 34.67
C GLU A 8 -13.06 -16.26 33.43
N ASN A 9 -14.32 -15.80 33.61
CA ASN A 9 -15.22 -15.58 32.47
C ASN A 9 -14.71 -14.51 31.49
N HIS A 10 -13.95 -13.53 31.96
CA HIS A 10 -13.40 -12.49 31.09
C HIS A 10 -12.19 -12.97 30.30
N VAL A 11 -11.39 -13.88 30.86
CA VAL A 11 -10.26 -14.52 30.16
C VAL A 11 -10.78 -15.54 29.15
N ASP A 12 -11.78 -16.32 29.49
CA ASP A 12 -12.45 -17.24 28.58
C ASP A 12 -13.14 -16.51 27.41
N ASP A 13 -13.80 -15.37 27.66
CA ASP A 13 -14.35 -14.51 26.61
C ASP A 13 -13.26 -13.94 25.67
N LEU A 14 -12.05 -13.69 26.16
CA LEU A 14 -10.92 -13.22 25.36
C LEU A 14 -10.27 -14.36 24.56
N VAL A 15 -10.25 -15.58 25.10
CA VAL A 15 -9.70 -16.77 24.45
C VAL A 15 -10.67 -17.36 23.41
N HIS A 16 -11.97 -17.27 23.65
CA HIS A 16 -13.00 -17.78 22.74
C HIS A 16 -13.50 -16.76 21.71
N LYS A 17 -13.04 -15.51 21.75
CA LYS A 17 -13.38 -14.47 20.78
C LYS A 17 -12.50 -14.51 19.54
N THR A 18 -12.27 -15.69 18.99
CA THR A 18 -11.79 -15.87 17.62
C THR A 18 -12.96 -16.27 16.71
N ASP A 19 -14.02 -15.49 16.73
CA ASP A 19 -15.01 -15.58 15.67
C ASP A 19 -14.34 -15.14 14.38
N SER A 20 -13.93 -16.12 13.59
CA SER A 20 -13.27 -15.89 12.30
C SER A 20 -14.16 -15.01 11.42
N PRO A 21 -13.63 -13.99 10.73
CA PRO A 21 -14.39 -13.22 9.76
C PRO A 21 -14.85 -14.06 8.56
N PHE A 22 -14.29 -15.26 8.40
CA PHE A 22 -14.59 -16.18 7.31
C PHE A 22 -15.81 -17.04 7.61
N ILE A 23 -16.59 -17.32 6.55
CA ILE A 23 -17.67 -18.32 6.63
C ILE A 23 -17.09 -19.74 6.76
N VAL A 24 -17.92 -20.67 7.20
CA VAL A 24 -17.53 -22.06 7.49
C VAL A 24 -16.87 -22.75 6.28
N SER A 25 -17.34 -22.51 5.06
CA SER A 25 -16.76 -23.12 3.84
C SER A 25 -15.29 -22.72 3.64
N ILE A 26 -14.89 -21.51 4.01
CA ILE A 26 -13.49 -21.05 3.95
C ILE A 26 -12.69 -21.68 5.09
N THR A 27 -13.21 -21.64 6.32
CA THR A 27 -12.46 -22.13 7.50
C THR A 27 -12.24 -23.63 7.45
N SER A 28 -13.21 -24.41 6.98
CA SER A 28 -13.13 -25.87 6.87
C SER A 28 -12.37 -26.37 5.64
N HIS A 29 -12.08 -25.49 4.66
CA HIS A 29 -11.38 -25.89 3.43
C HIS A 29 -9.98 -26.41 3.75
N PRO A 30 -9.58 -27.62 3.34
CA PRO A 30 -8.27 -28.18 3.65
C PRO A 30 -7.17 -27.46 2.90
N LEU A 31 -5.98 -27.33 3.54
CA LEU A 31 -4.80 -26.84 2.85
C LEU A 31 -4.30 -27.90 1.85
N PRO A 32 -3.93 -27.52 0.62
CA PRO A 32 -3.33 -28.43 -0.33
C PRO A 32 -2.03 -29.04 0.21
N SER A 33 -1.82 -30.34 0.02
CA SER A 33 -0.65 -31.07 0.57
C SER A 33 0.70 -30.54 0.07
N LYS A 34 0.71 -29.85 -1.08
CA LYS A 34 1.92 -29.25 -1.69
C LYS A 34 1.96 -27.71 -1.55
N PHE A 35 1.05 -27.12 -0.76
CA PHE A 35 1.03 -25.69 -0.58
C PHE A 35 2.33 -25.20 0.04
N LYS A 36 2.98 -24.23 -0.62
CA LYS A 36 4.16 -23.52 -0.11
C LYS A 36 3.86 -22.04 -0.03
N MET A 37 3.99 -21.51 1.15
CA MET A 37 3.90 -20.06 1.31
C MET A 37 5.23 -19.42 0.92
N HIS A 38 5.23 -18.66 -0.17
CA HIS A 38 6.38 -17.84 -0.54
C HIS A 38 6.47 -16.64 0.42
N THR A 39 7.70 -16.22 0.68
CA THR A 39 7.93 -15.01 1.50
C THR A 39 7.39 -13.81 0.75
N LEU A 40 6.35 -13.18 1.29
CA LEU A 40 5.82 -11.90 0.85
C LEU A 40 6.21 -10.82 1.85
N ASP A 41 6.47 -9.63 1.34
CA ASP A 41 6.62 -8.45 2.20
C ASP A 41 5.34 -8.23 2.99
N LEU A 42 5.48 -8.14 4.32
CA LEU A 42 4.33 -7.91 5.20
C LEU A 42 3.79 -6.49 5.02
N TYR A 43 2.50 -6.40 4.81
CA TYR A 43 1.78 -5.14 4.67
C TYR A 43 1.45 -4.52 6.04
N ASP A 44 1.82 -3.27 6.24
CA ASP A 44 1.64 -2.53 7.50
C ASP A 44 0.59 -1.42 7.44
N GLY A 45 0.00 -1.18 6.28
CA GLY A 45 -0.95 -0.09 6.04
C GLY A 45 -0.32 1.15 5.38
N MET A 46 0.98 1.14 5.08
CA MET A 46 1.72 2.30 4.59
C MET A 46 1.99 2.26 3.09
N ARG A 47 2.01 1.09 2.49
CA ARG A 47 2.22 0.87 1.05
C ARG A 47 0.89 0.86 0.31
N ASP A 48 0.96 0.80 -1.03
CA ASP A 48 -0.22 0.67 -1.86
C ASP A 48 -0.94 -0.66 -1.59
N PRO A 49 -2.22 -0.63 -1.18
CA PRO A 49 -2.99 -1.84 -0.94
C PRO A 49 -3.27 -2.63 -2.23
N HIS A 50 -3.32 -1.96 -3.40
CA HIS A 50 -3.49 -2.64 -4.69
C HIS A 50 -2.27 -3.49 -5.05
N ASP A 51 -1.06 -2.95 -4.86
CA ASP A 51 0.19 -3.68 -5.10
C ASP A 51 0.27 -4.93 -4.21
N HIS A 52 -0.11 -4.80 -2.93
CA HIS A 52 -0.10 -5.94 -2.02
C HIS A 52 -1.04 -7.06 -2.47
N ILE A 53 -2.28 -6.71 -2.87
CA ILE A 53 -3.24 -7.67 -3.41
C ILE A 53 -2.75 -8.29 -4.73
N ALA A 54 -2.17 -7.48 -5.63
CA ALA A 54 -1.63 -7.96 -6.90
C ALA A 54 -0.49 -8.97 -6.69
N MET A 55 0.45 -8.68 -5.77
CA MET A 55 1.55 -9.58 -5.42
C MET A 55 1.05 -10.90 -4.82
N LEU A 56 0.06 -10.84 -3.93
CA LEU A 56 -0.54 -12.05 -3.36
C LEU A 56 -1.23 -12.88 -4.46
N ASN A 57 -2.05 -12.24 -5.31
CA ASN A 57 -2.72 -12.90 -6.43
C ASN A 57 -1.72 -13.59 -7.36
N MET A 58 -0.66 -12.92 -7.75
CA MET A 58 0.37 -13.47 -8.62
C MET A 58 1.00 -14.74 -8.02
N ASN A 59 1.41 -14.67 -6.74
CA ASN A 59 2.01 -15.81 -6.05
C ASN A 59 1.07 -17.02 -5.93
N MET A 60 -0.20 -16.77 -5.65
CA MET A 60 -1.20 -17.82 -5.45
C MET A 60 -1.67 -18.40 -6.79
N HIS A 61 -1.83 -17.57 -7.81
CA HIS A 61 -2.27 -17.99 -9.14
C HIS A 61 -1.29 -18.96 -9.82
N ILE A 62 0.02 -18.70 -9.68
CA ILE A 62 1.08 -19.61 -10.20
C ILE A 62 0.97 -21.01 -9.61
N GLN A 63 0.48 -21.14 -8.38
CA GLN A 63 0.31 -22.42 -7.70
C GLN A 63 -1.07 -23.05 -7.90
N GLY A 64 -1.99 -22.40 -8.62
CA GLY A 64 -3.38 -22.85 -8.78
C GLY A 64 -4.15 -22.90 -7.48
N ILE A 65 -3.91 -21.96 -6.55
CA ILE A 65 -4.49 -21.95 -5.21
C ILE A 65 -5.93 -21.41 -5.26
N PRO A 66 -6.91 -22.10 -4.67
CA PRO A 66 -8.30 -21.66 -4.64
C PRO A 66 -8.52 -20.47 -3.67
N ASP A 67 -9.59 -19.73 -3.92
CA ASP A 67 -9.97 -18.51 -3.19
C ASP A 67 -10.05 -18.74 -1.65
N GLU A 68 -10.52 -19.89 -1.20
CA GLU A 68 -10.63 -20.24 0.21
C GLU A 68 -9.28 -20.24 0.91
N ILE A 69 -8.25 -20.73 0.22
CA ILE A 69 -6.89 -20.75 0.75
C ILE A 69 -6.27 -19.35 0.68
N MET A 70 -6.55 -18.58 -0.36
CA MET A 70 -6.13 -17.17 -0.43
C MET A 70 -6.70 -16.37 0.74
N CYS A 71 -7.97 -16.58 1.12
CA CYS A 71 -8.55 -15.98 2.31
C CYS A 71 -7.78 -16.34 3.59
N LYS A 72 -7.40 -17.61 3.76
CA LYS A 72 -6.65 -18.08 4.94
C LYS A 72 -5.23 -17.56 5.01
N VAL A 73 -4.59 -17.40 3.87
CA VAL A 73 -3.21 -16.90 3.76
C VAL A 73 -3.14 -15.38 3.99
N PHE A 74 -4.12 -14.63 3.50
CA PHE A 74 -4.11 -13.17 3.54
C PHE A 74 -3.74 -12.57 4.91
N PRO A 75 -4.35 -12.96 6.05
CA PRO A 75 -4.01 -12.37 7.35
C PRO A 75 -2.57 -12.63 7.79
N THR A 76 -1.93 -13.67 7.27
CA THR A 76 -0.51 -13.96 7.57
C THR A 76 0.44 -13.00 6.86
N THR A 77 -0.02 -12.32 5.80
CA THR A 77 0.73 -11.30 5.06
C THR A 77 0.60 -9.89 5.65
N LEU A 78 -0.12 -9.74 6.77
CA LEU A 78 -0.38 -8.46 7.42
C LEU A 78 0.44 -8.29 8.70
N LYS A 79 0.87 -7.07 9.00
CA LYS A 79 1.51 -6.67 10.26
C LYS A 79 0.94 -5.35 10.78
N GLY A 80 1.22 -5.02 12.05
CA GLY A 80 0.88 -3.75 12.67
C GLY A 80 -0.58 -3.33 12.46
N PRO A 81 -0.85 -2.09 12.04
CA PRO A 81 -2.21 -1.56 11.84
C PRO A 81 -3.07 -2.40 10.91
N ALA A 82 -2.50 -3.00 9.87
CA ALA A 82 -3.23 -3.83 8.92
C ALA A 82 -3.74 -5.13 9.58
N ARG A 83 -2.93 -5.75 10.45
CA ARG A 83 -3.37 -6.92 11.22
C ARG A 83 -4.47 -6.57 12.23
N VAL A 84 -4.34 -5.41 12.90
CA VAL A 84 -5.37 -4.92 13.83
C VAL A 84 -6.70 -4.67 13.11
N TRP A 85 -6.66 -4.07 11.92
CA TRP A 85 -7.85 -3.89 11.08
C TRP A 85 -8.53 -5.23 10.75
N PHE A 86 -7.76 -6.22 10.31
CA PHE A 86 -8.30 -7.54 9.98
C PHE A 86 -8.99 -8.20 11.19
N GLY A 87 -8.39 -8.10 12.39
CA GLY A 87 -8.98 -8.62 13.64
C GLY A 87 -10.27 -7.93 14.08
N LYS A 88 -10.62 -6.78 13.51
CA LYS A 88 -11.87 -6.06 13.76
C LYS A 88 -13.00 -6.40 12.78
N LEU A 89 -12.72 -7.21 11.76
CA LEU A 89 -13.75 -7.63 10.81
C LEU A 89 -14.81 -8.47 11.52
N PRO A 90 -16.12 -8.20 11.27
CA PRO A 90 -17.18 -8.98 11.88
C PRO A 90 -17.11 -10.45 11.48
N PRO A 91 -17.51 -11.38 12.37
CA PRO A 91 -17.50 -12.81 12.06
C PRO A 91 -18.42 -13.15 10.90
N ASN A 92 -18.06 -14.19 10.15
CA ASN A 92 -18.85 -14.72 9.02
C ASN A 92 -19.19 -13.70 7.91
N THR A 93 -18.41 -12.62 7.77
CA THR A 93 -18.66 -11.58 6.75
C THR A 93 -17.96 -11.85 5.44
N ILE A 94 -16.84 -12.60 5.46
CA ILE A 94 -16.02 -12.87 4.28
C ILE A 94 -16.45 -14.19 3.64
N THR A 95 -16.99 -14.06 2.43
CA THR A 95 -17.51 -15.20 1.64
C THR A 95 -16.58 -15.60 0.51
N LEU A 96 -15.75 -14.67 0.00
CA LEU A 96 -14.85 -14.81 -1.15
C LEU A 96 -13.63 -13.91 -0.95
N PHE A 97 -12.51 -14.27 -1.54
CA PHE A 97 -11.30 -13.45 -1.52
C PHE A 97 -11.51 -12.06 -2.15
N GLN A 98 -12.31 -11.98 -3.21
CA GLN A 98 -12.65 -10.69 -3.83
C GLN A 98 -13.32 -9.71 -2.86
N LYS A 99 -14.20 -10.19 -1.97
CA LYS A 99 -14.85 -9.35 -0.95
C LYS A 99 -13.84 -8.85 0.09
N LEU A 100 -12.95 -9.74 0.53
CA LEU A 100 -11.87 -9.40 1.45
C LEU A 100 -10.95 -8.33 0.85
N SER A 101 -10.52 -8.52 -0.40
CA SER A 101 -9.66 -7.58 -1.15
C SER A 101 -10.31 -6.20 -1.27
N LYS A 102 -11.61 -6.13 -1.60
CA LYS A 102 -12.33 -4.85 -1.69
C LYS A 102 -12.39 -4.12 -0.34
N LEU A 103 -12.68 -4.83 0.75
CA LEU A 103 -12.71 -4.24 2.09
C LEU A 103 -11.32 -3.73 2.51
N PHE A 104 -10.28 -4.49 2.20
CA PHE A 104 -8.89 -4.11 2.47
C PHE A 104 -8.49 -2.85 1.70
N ILE A 105 -8.69 -2.85 0.38
CA ILE A 105 -8.36 -1.71 -0.47
C ILE A 105 -9.11 -0.47 0.00
N ASN A 106 -10.43 -0.55 0.21
CA ASN A 106 -11.24 0.58 0.65
C ASN A 106 -10.78 1.17 1.99
N ASN A 107 -10.29 0.32 2.90
CA ASN A 107 -9.81 0.78 4.19
C ASN A 107 -8.45 1.50 4.10
N PHE A 108 -7.55 1.02 3.25
CA PHE A 108 -6.17 1.52 3.21
C PHE A 108 -5.89 2.51 2.09
N ILE A 109 -6.72 2.58 1.03
CA ILE A 109 -6.52 3.51 -0.09
C ILE A 109 -6.61 4.98 0.36
N GLY A 110 -7.46 5.29 1.35
CA GLY A 110 -7.62 6.64 1.90
C GLY A 110 -6.37 7.14 2.63
N GLY A 111 -5.65 6.24 3.31
CA GLY A 111 -4.41 6.58 4.02
C GLY A 111 -3.24 6.89 3.08
N GLN A 112 -3.26 6.35 1.87
CA GLN A 112 -2.26 6.62 0.83
C GLN A 112 -2.44 8.00 0.21
N ARG A 113 -3.69 8.41 -0.04
CA ARG A 113 -3.99 9.73 -0.62
C ARG A 113 -3.48 10.90 0.23
N HIS A 114 -3.39 10.75 1.55
CA HIS A 114 -2.86 11.79 2.44
C HIS A 114 -1.33 11.82 2.51
N LYS A 115 -0.63 10.71 2.20
CA LYS A 115 0.84 10.66 2.26
C LYS A 115 1.54 11.00 0.95
N ARG A 116 0.85 10.89 -0.17
CA ARG A 116 1.37 11.21 -1.52
C ARG A 116 0.62 12.37 -2.14
N SER A 117 0.32 13.37 -1.34
CA SER A 117 -0.27 14.61 -1.81
C SER A 117 0.71 15.36 -2.70
N SER A 118 0.22 16.02 -3.74
CA SER A 118 0.97 16.96 -4.58
C SER A 118 1.79 17.98 -3.78
N SER A 119 1.35 18.31 -2.56
CA SER A 119 2.09 19.16 -1.63
C SER A 119 3.48 18.61 -1.24
N ASN A 120 3.70 17.29 -1.27
CA ASN A 120 5.02 16.73 -0.99
C ASN A 120 6.01 17.02 -2.12
N LEU A 121 5.54 17.05 -3.38
CA LEU A 121 6.38 17.39 -4.53
C LEU A 121 6.78 18.87 -4.53
N LEU A 122 5.89 19.75 -4.07
CA LEU A 122 6.17 21.18 -3.95
C LEU A 122 7.26 21.51 -2.90
N ASN A 123 7.55 20.58 -2.00
CA ASN A 123 8.57 20.72 -0.96
C ASN A 123 9.89 20.00 -1.31
N ILE A 124 10.02 19.45 -2.51
CA ILE A 124 11.25 18.79 -2.95
C ILE A 124 12.19 19.85 -3.53
N GLU A 125 13.23 20.18 -2.77
CA GLU A 125 14.27 21.14 -3.18
C GLU A 125 15.57 20.43 -3.51
N GLN A 126 16.32 20.95 -4.48
CA GLN A 126 17.66 20.49 -4.83
C GLN A 126 18.63 20.83 -3.68
N GLY A 127 19.35 19.83 -3.20
CA GLY A 127 20.34 20.02 -2.13
C GLY A 127 21.53 20.87 -2.59
N GLU A 128 22.22 21.58 -1.67
CA GLU A 128 23.35 22.48 -1.94
C GLU A 128 24.47 21.81 -2.76
N ASN A 129 24.73 20.54 -2.58
CA ASN A 129 25.74 19.75 -3.29
C ASN A 129 25.15 18.68 -4.20
N GLU A 130 23.85 18.73 -4.47
CA GLU A 130 23.17 17.77 -5.32
C GLU A 130 23.30 18.16 -6.77
N SER A 131 23.86 17.26 -7.62
CA SER A 131 23.88 17.51 -9.06
C SER A 131 22.46 17.56 -9.62
N LEU A 132 22.25 18.39 -10.66
CA LEU A 132 20.96 18.51 -11.34
C LEU A 132 20.43 17.14 -11.77
N ARG A 133 21.26 16.27 -12.29
CA ARG A 133 20.90 14.91 -12.71
C ARG A 133 20.39 14.04 -11.53
N THR A 134 21.03 14.16 -10.37
CA THR A 134 20.61 13.44 -9.17
C THR A 134 19.26 13.96 -8.69
N PHE A 135 19.07 15.28 -8.68
CA PHE A 135 17.81 15.94 -8.34
C PHE A 135 16.67 15.49 -9.28
N ILE A 136 16.87 15.52 -10.60
CA ILE A 136 15.88 15.08 -11.59
C ILE A 136 15.48 13.63 -11.33
N ASN A 137 16.43 12.72 -11.12
CA ASN A 137 16.14 11.32 -10.86
C ASN A 137 15.34 11.12 -9.56
N ARG A 138 15.69 11.87 -8.51
CA ARG A 138 14.98 11.83 -7.23
C ARG A 138 13.57 12.40 -7.37
N PHE A 139 13.42 13.56 -7.99
CA PHE A 139 12.13 14.20 -8.24
C PHE A 139 11.20 13.29 -9.07
N ASN A 140 11.70 12.71 -10.16
CA ASN A 140 10.92 11.78 -11.00
C ASN A 140 10.43 10.56 -10.23
N ARG A 141 11.29 9.98 -9.37
CA ARG A 141 10.89 8.83 -8.55
C ARG A 141 9.75 9.19 -7.61
N GLU A 142 9.78 10.36 -7.00
CA GLU A 142 8.70 10.84 -6.13
C GLU A 142 7.45 11.22 -6.93
N ALA A 143 7.62 11.81 -8.12
CA ALA A 143 6.53 12.17 -9.04
C ALA A 143 5.73 10.93 -9.50
N LEU A 144 6.42 9.82 -9.82
CA LEU A 144 5.77 8.56 -10.20
C LEU A 144 4.91 7.94 -9.07
N LEU A 145 5.10 8.38 -7.83
CA LEU A 145 4.34 7.92 -6.68
C LEU A 145 3.04 8.72 -6.44
N VAL A 146 2.81 9.77 -7.22
CA VAL A 146 1.61 10.62 -7.13
C VAL A 146 0.69 10.30 -8.29
N ASP A 147 -0.47 9.73 -8.00
CA ASP A 147 -1.46 9.38 -9.03
C ASP A 147 -2.17 10.62 -9.59
N ASN A 148 -2.39 10.63 -10.92
CA ASN A 148 -3.22 11.62 -11.63
C ASN A 148 -2.81 13.09 -11.38
N MET A 149 -1.53 13.39 -11.37
CA MET A 149 -1.06 14.76 -11.28
C MET A 149 -1.07 15.41 -12.67
N ASP A 150 -1.54 16.65 -12.73
CA ASP A 150 -1.45 17.50 -13.93
C ASP A 150 0.03 17.82 -14.20
N ASP A 151 0.48 17.65 -15.46
CA ASP A 151 1.86 17.94 -15.88
C ASP A 151 2.28 19.37 -15.56
N LYS A 152 1.36 20.32 -15.58
CA LYS A 152 1.63 21.72 -15.23
C LYS A 152 1.97 21.90 -13.75
N ILE A 153 1.28 21.17 -12.87
CA ILE A 153 1.58 21.18 -11.43
C ILE A 153 2.92 20.49 -11.17
N LEU A 154 3.20 19.42 -11.91
CA LEU A 154 4.45 18.69 -11.83
C LEU A 154 5.65 19.59 -12.26
N LEU A 155 5.52 20.28 -13.38
CA LEU A 155 6.51 21.24 -13.87
C LEU A 155 6.69 22.40 -12.87
N ALA A 156 5.61 22.96 -12.35
CA ALA A 156 5.69 24.03 -11.36
C ALA A 156 6.41 23.59 -10.08
N ALA A 157 6.15 22.38 -9.59
CA ALA A 157 6.85 21.81 -8.44
C ALA A 157 8.35 21.62 -8.73
N PHE A 158 8.69 21.15 -9.93
CA PHE A 158 10.07 20.99 -10.36
C PHE A 158 10.81 22.35 -10.43
N TYR A 159 10.19 23.36 -11.05
CA TYR A 159 10.78 24.70 -11.16
C TYR A 159 11.01 25.33 -9.78
N ASN A 160 10.11 25.13 -8.83
CA ASN A 160 10.27 25.64 -7.47
C ASN A 160 11.42 24.96 -6.72
N GLY A 161 11.71 23.71 -7.04
CA GLY A 161 12.71 22.92 -6.32
C GLY A 161 14.10 22.98 -6.90
N VAL A 162 14.27 23.38 -8.18
CA VAL A 162 15.59 23.44 -8.82
C VAL A 162 16.30 24.76 -8.49
N THR A 163 17.58 24.68 -8.12
CA THR A 163 18.39 25.84 -7.73
C THR A 163 19.41 26.25 -8.79
N SER A 164 19.50 25.52 -9.92
CA SER A 164 20.45 25.79 -11.00
C SER A 164 19.96 26.89 -11.94
N ASP A 165 20.45 28.13 -11.75
CA ASP A 165 20.05 29.30 -12.55
C ASP A 165 20.28 29.10 -14.06
N LEU A 166 21.40 28.49 -14.45
CA LEU A 166 21.72 28.23 -15.86
C LEU A 166 20.73 27.27 -16.50
N PHE A 167 20.24 26.29 -15.76
CA PHE A 167 19.27 25.33 -16.25
C PHE A 167 17.87 25.95 -16.32
N ILE A 168 17.53 26.78 -15.35
CA ILE A 168 16.25 27.52 -15.33
C ILE A 168 16.17 28.44 -16.57
N HIS A 169 17.23 29.18 -16.89
CA HIS A 169 17.26 30.01 -18.12
C HIS A 169 17.06 29.17 -19.38
N LYS A 170 17.73 28.02 -19.50
CA LYS A 170 17.58 27.12 -20.65
C LYS A 170 16.15 26.59 -20.79
N LEU A 171 15.47 26.30 -19.67
CA LEU A 171 14.09 25.85 -19.66
C LEU A 171 13.09 26.94 -20.06
N TYR A 172 13.34 28.20 -19.69
CA TYR A 172 12.51 29.33 -20.15
C TYR A 172 12.60 29.55 -21.68
N ASP A 173 13.74 29.22 -22.29
CA ASP A 173 13.90 29.31 -23.74
C ASP A 173 13.21 28.18 -24.51
N GLN A 174 12.97 27.01 -23.86
CA GLN A 174 12.40 25.82 -24.50
C GLN A 174 10.95 25.53 -24.10
N GLU A 175 10.44 26.14 -23.04
CA GLU A 175 9.08 25.98 -22.48
C GLU A 175 8.53 24.54 -22.55
N PRO A 176 9.14 23.55 -21.88
CA PRO A 176 8.65 22.18 -21.93
C PRO A 176 7.20 22.10 -21.39
N GLN A 177 6.33 21.43 -22.12
CA GLN A 177 4.92 21.26 -21.74
C GLN A 177 4.70 20.02 -20.90
N MET A 178 5.65 19.09 -20.93
CA MET A 178 5.56 17.81 -20.19
C MET A 178 6.90 17.50 -19.51
N MET A 179 6.82 16.77 -18.39
CA MET A 179 8.00 16.35 -17.65
C MET A 179 8.97 15.48 -18.48
N ALA A 180 8.46 14.71 -19.44
CA ALA A 180 9.25 13.90 -20.35
C ALA A 180 10.19 14.73 -21.23
N GLU A 181 9.78 15.92 -21.70
CA GLU A 181 10.57 16.84 -22.50
C GLU A 181 11.70 17.46 -21.67
N LEU A 182 11.41 17.78 -20.40
CA LEU A 182 12.37 18.33 -19.46
C LEU A 182 13.53 17.34 -19.19
N ILE A 183 13.26 16.05 -19.08
CA ILE A 183 14.28 15.02 -18.86
C ILE A 183 15.23 14.90 -20.06
N HIS A 184 14.74 15.12 -21.27
CA HIS A 184 15.56 15.07 -22.48
C HIS A 184 16.46 16.31 -22.66
N SER A 185 16.12 17.42 -21.99
CA SER A 185 16.83 18.70 -22.07
C SER A 185 17.97 18.85 -21.05
N ALA A 186 18.05 17.94 -20.06
CA ALA A 186 18.99 17.98 -18.94
C ALA A 186 20.21 17.11 -19.17
#